data_a662658ab5636f474ffd389726950e14
#
_entry.id   a662658ab5636f474ffd389726950e14
#
_cell.length_a   1.000
_cell.length_b   1.000
_cell.length_c   1.000
_cell.angle_alpha   90.00
_cell.angle_beta   90.00
_cell.angle_gamma   90.00
#
_symmetry.space_group_name_H-M   'P 1'
#
loop_
_entity.id
_entity.type
_entity.pdbx_description
1 polymer ?
#
loop_
_entity_poly.entity_id
_entity_poly.type
_entity_poly.pdbx_seq_one_letter_code
_entity_poly.pdbx_strand_id
1 'polypeptide(L)'
;MSPDNAKATSAVGATTSLNDLTVVAARAPWLAANDLDTLDRLFELSTGECLSKPGLNTWRERIRLTIRHDGDEQTLYLKRYRDPPAAARRELRRTGTGARSFAALEWMRMRQLTQDGIACIEPVAFGEELVGGR
;
A
#
# COMPACT_ATOMS: atom_id res chain seq x y z
N MET A 1 -4.25 -33.51 4.39
CA MET A 1 -4.37 -32.23 3.71
C MET A 1 -3.01 -31.82 3.16
N SER A 2 -3.00 -31.38 1.96
CA SER A 2 -1.76 -30.92 1.34
C SER A 2 -1.32 -29.59 1.97
N PRO A 3 -0.03 -29.44 2.32
CA PRO A 3 0.51 -28.15 2.74
C PRO A 3 0.28 -27.03 1.72
N ASP A 4 0.14 -27.39 0.46
CA ASP A 4 -0.06 -26.44 -0.62
C ASP A 4 -1.39 -25.70 -0.52
N ASN A 5 -2.43 -26.37 -0.03
CA ASN A 5 -3.73 -25.70 0.18
C ASN A 5 -3.64 -24.64 1.27
N ALA A 6 -2.89 -24.91 2.32
CA ALA A 6 -2.66 -23.92 3.37
C ALA A 6 -1.89 -22.73 2.82
N LYS A 7 -0.90 -22.96 1.97
CA LYS A 7 -0.14 -21.87 1.32
C LYS A 7 -1.01 -21.03 0.40
N ALA A 8 -1.85 -21.67 -0.41
CA ALA A 8 -2.76 -20.96 -1.31
C ALA A 8 -3.70 -20.06 -0.52
N THR A 9 -4.24 -20.53 0.60
CA THR A 9 -5.12 -19.74 1.46
C THR A 9 -4.35 -18.58 2.12
N SER A 10 -3.10 -18.83 2.53
CA SER A 10 -2.28 -17.81 3.19
C SER A 10 -1.65 -16.80 2.21
N ALA A 11 -1.79 -17.01 0.88
CA ALA A 11 -1.23 -16.11 -0.11
C ALA A 11 -1.77 -14.67 0.01
N VAL A 12 -3.02 -14.52 0.49
CA VAL A 12 -3.62 -13.20 0.74
C VAL A 12 -3.10 -12.59 2.04
N GLY A 13 -2.62 -13.42 2.96
CA GLY A 13 -2.09 -13.00 4.24
C GLY A 13 -3.13 -12.37 5.16
N ALA A 14 -2.98 -12.62 6.45
CA ALA A 14 -3.77 -11.96 7.46
C ALA A 14 -3.30 -10.51 7.62
N THR A 15 -4.23 -9.63 7.91
CA THR A 15 -3.93 -8.22 8.17
C THR A 15 -4.00 -7.90 9.65
N THR A 16 -3.28 -6.88 10.04
CA THR A 16 -3.31 -6.33 11.39
C THR A 16 -3.19 -4.82 11.33
N SER A 17 -3.49 -4.16 12.43
CA SER A 17 -3.25 -2.73 12.57
C SER A 17 -1.82 -2.50 13.04
N LEU A 18 -1.13 -1.56 12.43
CA LEU A 18 0.16 -1.06 12.87
C LEU A 18 0.03 0.46 12.96
N ASN A 19 -0.22 0.96 14.16
CA ASN A 19 -0.56 2.37 14.37
C ASN A 19 -1.79 2.76 13.54
N ASP A 20 -1.68 3.73 12.65
CA ASP A 20 -2.75 4.18 11.76
C ASP A 20 -2.76 3.47 10.39
N LEU A 21 -1.98 2.39 10.25
CA LEU A 21 -1.92 1.61 9.02
C LEU A 21 -2.63 0.27 9.17
N THR A 22 -3.15 -0.22 8.05
CA THR A 22 -3.54 -1.61 7.88
C THR A 22 -2.42 -2.31 7.13
N VAL A 23 -1.87 -3.37 7.69
CA VAL A 23 -0.70 -4.04 7.12
C VAL A 23 -0.93 -5.54 7.01
N VAL A 24 -0.25 -6.17 6.08
CA VAL A 24 -0.11 -7.63 6.09
C VAL A 24 0.75 -7.98 7.29
N ALA A 25 0.22 -8.85 8.17
CA ALA A 25 0.85 -9.11 9.47
C ALA A 25 2.32 -9.51 9.38
N ALA A 26 2.67 -10.34 8.40
CA ALA A 26 4.05 -10.78 8.19
C ALA A 26 5.01 -9.65 7.84
N ARG A 27 4.50 -8.51 7.37
CA ARG A 27 5.31 -7.35 6.97
C ARG A 27 5.40 -6.27 8.04
N ALA A 28 4.59 -6.35 9.09
CA ALA A 28 4.62 -5.36 10.15
C ALA A 28 6.01 -5.15 10.76
N PRO A 29 6.80 -6.20 11.09
CA PRO A 29 8.15 -6.00 11.60
C PRO A 29 9.08 -5.28 10.62
N TRP A 30 8.92 -5.51 9.33
CA TRP A 30 9.70 -4.85 8.28
C TRP A 30 9.46 -3.35 8.26
N LEU A 31 8.20 -2.95 8.34
CA LEU A 31 7.84 -1.53 8.35
C LEU A 31 8.33 -0.84 9.63
N ALA A 32 8.14 -1.48 10.77
CA ALA A 32 8.59 -0.92 12.05
C ALA A 32 10.11 -0.76 12.09
N ALA A 33 10.86 -1.73 11.57
CA ALA A 33 12.32 -1.69 11.56
C ALA A 33 12.89 -0.61 10.65
N ASN A 34 12.09 -0.12 9.70
CA ASN A 34 12.53 0.88 8.71
C ASN A 34 11.86 2.24 8.89
N ASP A 35 11.24 2.48 10.04
CA ASP A 35 10.53 3.74 10.34
C ASP A 35 9.42 4.07 9.34
N LEU A 36 8.71 3.05 8.89
CA LEU A 36 7.60 3.17 7.94
C LEU A 36 6.28 2.70 8.54
N ASP A 37 6.13 2.85 9.83
CA ASP A 37 5.05 2.27 10.61
C ASP A 37 3.92 3.24 10.95
N THR A 38 3.93 4.44 10.39
CA THR A 38 2.84 5.40 10.49
C THR A 38 2.58 6.07 9.15
N LEU A 39 1.37 6.59 8.97
CA LEU A 39 1.03 7.33 7.76
C LEU A 39 1.92 8.57 7.61
N ASP A 40 2.18 9.30 8.69
CA ASP A 40 3.05 10.46 8.65
C ASP A 40 4.47 10.10 8.20
N ARG A 41 5.02 9.02 8.71
CA ARG A 41 6.36 8.57 8.30
C ARG A 41 6.43 8.20 6.83
N LEU A 42 5.38 7.59 6.30
CA LEU A 42 5.29 7.28 4.87
C LEU A 42 5.27 8.55 4.02
N PHE A 43 4.58 9.60 4.47
CA PHE A 43 4.53 10.88 3.76
C PHE A 43 5.78 11.72 3.95
N GLU A 44 6.50 11.56 5.04
CA GLU A 44 7.76 12.27 5.33
C GLU A 44 8.97 11.62 4.66
N LEU A 45 8.83 10.40 4.15
CA LEU A 45 9.93 9.69 3.52
C LEU A 45 10.50 10.50 2.36
N SER A 46 11.79 10.81 2.45
CA SER A 46 12.52 11.59 1.42
C SER A 46 13.60 10.78 0.71
N THR A 47 13.81 9.53 1.13
CA THR A 47 14.75 8.61 0.49
C THR A 47 14.04 7.74 -0.53
N GLY A 48 14.81 6.98 -1.30
CA GLY A 48 14.27 6.14 -2.34
C GLY A 48 14.29 6.83 -3.71
N GLU A 49 13.90 6.09 -4.72
CA GLU A 49 13.90 6.56 -6.10
C GLU A 49 12.50 6.99 -6.52
N CYS A 50 12.34 8.26 -6.84
CA CYS A 50 11.06 8.77 -7.35
C CYS A 50 10.87 8.30 -8.79
N LEU A 51 9.78 7.58 -9.03
CA LEU A 51 9.42 7.05 -10.35
C LEU A 51 8.40 7.93 -11.05
N SER A 52 7.88 8.96 -10.39
CA SER A 52 6.89 9.85 -10.96
C SER A 52 7.53 10.79 -11.97
N LYS A 53 6.85 11.04 -13.08
CA LYS A 53 7.33 11.99 -14.08
C LYS A 53 7.10 13.41 -13.59
N PRO A 54 8.11 14.31 -13.67
CA PRO A 54 7.93 15.72 -13.30
C PRO A 54 6.80 16.37 -14.12
N GLY A 55 5.99 17.18 -13.45
CA GLY A 55 4.93 17.94 -14.10
C GLY A 55 3.63 17.18 -14.39
N LEU A 56 3.60 15.88 -14.13
CA LEU A 56 2.39 15.08 -14.28
C LEU A 56 1.86 14.70 -12.90
N ASN A 57 0.56 14.98 -12.66
CA ASN A 57 -0.14 14.53 -11.44
C ASN A 57 0.60 14.83 -10.14
N THR A 58 0.67 16.10 -9.75
CA THR A 58 1.34 16.53 -8.51
C THR A 58 0.76 15.92 -7.25
N TRP A 59 -0.47 15.39 -7.31
CA TRP A 59 -1.13 14.75 -6.18
C TRP A 59 -0.82 13.26 -6.05
N ARG A 60 -0.05 12.68 -7.01
CA ARG A 60 0.34 11.26 -7.01
C ARG A 60 1.86 11.18 -7.03
N GLU A 61 2.40 10.33 -6.17
CA GLU A 61 3.82 10.01 -6.16
C GLU A 61 4.01 8.51 -6.13
N ARG A 62 5.09 8.06 -6.72
CA ARG A 62 5.48 6.66 -6.74
C ARG A 62 6.96 6.56 -6.45
N ILE A 63 7.32 5.84 -5.40
CA ILE A 63 8.69 5.77 -4.91
C ILE A 63 9.08 4.30 -4.78
N ARG A 64 10.23 3.96 -5.33
CA ARG A 64 10.85 2.66 -5.10
C ARG A 64 11.84 2.79 -3.97
N LEU A 65 11.73 1.91 -2.97
CA LEU A 65 12.63 1.90 -1.84
C LEU A 65 13.04 0.48 -1.47
N THR A 66 14.20 0.37 -0.85
CA THR A 66 14.72 -0.88 -0.33
C THR A 66 14.66 -0.85 1.17
N ILE A 67 14.09 -1.88 1.77
CA ILE A 67 14.02 -2.04 3.22
C ILE A 67 14.75 -3.30 3.63
N ARG A 68 15.21 -3.32 4.89
CA ARG A 68 15.96 -4.44 5.45
C ARG A 68 15.38 -4.87 6.79
N HIS A 69 15.39 -6.17 7.02
CA HIS A 69 14.98 -6.75 8.29
C HIS A 69 15.66 -8.11 8.46
N ASP A 70 16.30 -8.30 9.61
CA ASP A 70 17.00 -9.56 9.97
C ASP A 70 17.97 -10.04 8.90
N GLY A 71 18.72 -9.13 8.31
CA GLY A 71 19.71 -9.42 7.28
C GLY A 71 19.16 -9.64 5.88
N ASP A 72 17.84 -9.65 5.73
CA ASP A 72 17.19 -9.74 4.43
C ASP A 72 16.84 -8.37 3.90
N GLU A 73 16.69 -8.29 2.58
CA GLU A 73 16.42 -7.05 1.87
C GLU A 73 15.24 -7.24 0.93
N GLN A 74 14.35 -6.25 0.88
CA GLN A 74 13.21 -6.25 -0.04
C GLN A 74 13.04 -4.88 -0.69
N THR A 75 12.58 -4.91 -1.94
CA THR A 75 12.18 -3.71 -2.66
C THR A 75 10.69 -3.51 -2.53
N LEU A 76 10.29 -2.32 -2.10
CA LEU A 76 8.90 -1.90 -2.01
C LEU A 76 8.63 -0.73 -2.95
N TYR A 77 7.39 -0.61 -3.32
CA TYR A 77 6.88 0.53 -4.09
C TYR A 77 5.86 1.26 -3.22
N LEU A 78 6.17 2.50 -2.89
CA LEU A 78 5.27 3.37 -2.14
C LEU A 78 4.54 4.27 -3.10
N LYS A 79 3.21 4.26 -3.02
CA LYS A 79 2.35 5.21 -3.73
C LYS A 79 1.74 6.16 -2.73
N ARG A 80 1.92 7.45 -2.97
CA ARG A 80 1.37 8.50 -2.11
C ARG A 80 0.38 9.34 -2.90
N TYR A 81 -0.73 9.67 -2.26
CA TYR A 81 -1.79 10.50 -2.84
C TYR A 81 -2.04 11.67 -1.90
N ARG A 82 -1.92 12.89 -2.41
CA ARG A 82 -2.16 14.12 -1.64
C ARG A 82 -3.22 14.97 -2.32
N ASP A 83 -4.29 15.27 -1.61
CA ASP A 83 -5.34 16.17 -2.09
C ASP A 83 -5.76 15.90 -3.53
N PRO A 84 -6.31 14.72 -3.83
CA PRO A 84 -6.79 14.43 -5.19
C PRO A 84 -7.78 15.50 -5.65
N PRO A 85 -7.73 15.92 -6.91
CA PRO A 85 -8.68 16.90 -7.42
C PRO A 85 -10.11 16.36 -7.42
N ALA A 86 -11.09 17.27 -7.45
CA ALA A 86 -12.51 16.90 -7.37
C ALA A 86 -12.93 15.91 -8.47
N ALA A 87 -12.37 16.03 -9.66
CA ALA A 87 -12.66 15.11 -10.76
C ALA A 87 -12.18 13.68 -10.43
N ALA A 88 -10.98 13.56 -9.87
CA ALA A 88 -10.46 12.27 -9.45
C ALA A 88 -11.29 11.66 -8.32
N ARG A 89 -11.73 12.48 -7.37
CA ARG A 89 -12.60 12.02 -6.28
C ARG A 89 -13.94 11.51 -6.80
N ARG A 90 -14.50 12.17 -7.82
CA ARG A 90 -15.72 11.69 -8.48
C ARG A 90 -15.52 10.35 -9.15
N GLU A 91 -14.41 10.17 -9.85
CA GLU A 91 -14.06 8.89 -10.45
C GLU A 91 -13.98 7.78 -9.40
N LEU A 92 -13.36 8.07 -8.25
CA LEU A 92 -13.28 7.13 -7.15
C LEU A 92 -14.68 6.70 -6.67
N ARG A 93 -15.60 7.65 -6.51
CA ARG A 93 -16.98 7.35 -6.11
C ARG A 93 -17.73 6.52 -7.15
N ARG A 94 -17.45 6.75 -8.44
CA ARG A 94 -18.09 6.01 -9.54
C ARG A 94 -17.70 4.55 -9.58
N THR A 95 -16.60 4.15 -8.94
CA THR A 95 -16.20 2.75 -8.88
C THR A 95 -17.20 1.89 -8.14
N GLY A 96 -18.01 2.48 -7.26
CA GLY A 96 -19.01 1.74 -6.46
C GLY A 96 -18.41 0.80 -5.43
N THR A 97 -17.11 0.86 -5.18
CA THR A 97 -16.41 -0.06 -4.29
C THR A 97 -16.54 0.30 -2.81
N GLY A 98 -16.97 1.53 -2.51
CA GLY A 98 -16.96 2.05 -1.14
C GLY A 98 -15.61 2.55 -0.66
N ALA A 99 -14.57 2.45 -1.47
CA ALA A 99 -13.25 2.98 -1.12
C ALA A 99 -13.31 4.50 -0.99
N ARG A 100 -12.75 5.02 0.10
CA ARG A 100 -12.77 6.46 0.40
C ARG A 100 -11.49 7.17 -0.05
N SER A 101 -10.48 6.41 -0.41
CA SER A 101 -9.20 6.92 -0.91
C SER A 101 -8.69 6.05 -2.05
N PHE A 102 -7.77 6.59 -2.83
CA PHE A 102 -7.10 5.81 -3.87
C PHE A 102 -6.24 4.70 -3.28
N ALA A 103 -5.63 4.94 -2.13
CA ALA A 103 -4.88 3.91 -1.42
C ALA A 103 -5.77 2.73 -1.04
N ALA A 104 -6.94 2.99 -0.49
CA ALA A 104 -7.90 1.94 -0.15
C ALA A 104 -8.38 1.19 -1.39
N LEU A 105 -8.67 1.91 -2.48
CA LEU A 105 -9.11 1.29 -3.73
C LEU A 105 -8.04 0.33 -4.27
N GLU A 106 -6.81 0.77 -4.33
CA GLU A 106 -5.71 -0.04 -4.82
C GLU A 106 -5.46 -1.26 -3.92
N TRP A 107 -5.50 -1.06 -2.62
CA TRP A 107 -5.39 -2.14 -1.64
C TRP A 107 -6.46 -3.21 -1.88
N MET A 108 -7.72 -2.80 -2.00
CA MET A 108 -8.83 -3.72 -2.25
C MET A 108 -8.65 -4.50 -3.55
N ARG A 109 -8.27 -3.81 -4.62
CA ARG A 109 -8.09 -4.43 -5.95
C ARG A 109 -6.93 -5.41 -5.98
N MET A 110 -5.81 -5.05 -5.39
CA MET A 110 -4.63 -5.92 -5.37
C MET A 110 -4.87 -7.16 -4.51
N ARG A 111 -5.53 -7.01 -3.39
CA ARG A 111 -5.90 -8.17 -2.56
C ARG A 111 -6.89 -9.07 -3.27
N GLN A 112 -7.83 -8.50 -4.00
CA GLN A 112 -8.77 -9.28 -4.80
C GLN A 112 -8.06 -10.07 -5.91
N LEU A 113 -7.15 -9.45 -6.62
CA LEU A 113 -6.34 -10.12 -7.64
C LEU A 113 -5.55 -11.29 -7.06
N THR A 114 -4.91 -11.08 -5.92
CA THR A 114 -4.16 -12.12 -5.22
C THR A 114 -5.08 -13.27 -4.81
N GLN A 115 -6.26 -12.94 -4.28
CA GLN A 115 -7.25 -13.92 -3.87
C GLN A 115 -7.76 -14.74 -5.06
N ASP A 116 -7.90 -14.11 -6.22
CA ASP A 116 -8.33 -14.76 -7.45
C ASP A 116 -7.21 -15.54 -8.15
N GLY A 117 -6.02 -15.60 -7.54
CA GLY A 117 -4.89 -16.32 -8.08
C GLY A 117 -4.18 -15.62 -9.24
N ILE A 118 -4.46 -14.34 -9.45
CA ILE A 118 -3.84 -13.55 -10.51
C ILE A 118 -2.51 -13.01 -10.00
N ALA A 119 -1.43 -13.26 -10.77
CA ALA A 119 -0.11 -12.78 -10.40
C ALA A 119 -0.07 -11.24 -10.42
N CYS A 120 0.27 -10.66 -9.28
CA CYS A 120 0.46 -9.23 -9.13
C CYS A 120 1.46 -8.95 -8.01
N ILE A 121 1.86 -7.70 -7.88
CA ILE A 121 2.68 -7.27 -6.75
C ILE A 121 1.85 -7.44 -5.47
N GLU A 122 2.43 -8.07 -4.46
CA GLU A 122 1.77 -8.27 -3.17
C GLU A 122 1.59 -6.93 -2.47
N PRO A 123 0.35 -6.57 -2.09
CA PRO A 123 0.14 -5.37 -1.28
C PRO A 123 0.61 -5.62 0.16
N VAL A 124 1.36 -4.67 0.71
CA VAL A 124 1.97 -4.80 2.04
C VAL A 124 1.18 -4.05 3.10
N ALA A 125 0.78 -2.83 2.81
CA ALA A 125 0.12 -1.96 3.76
C ALA A 125 -0.59 -0.81 3.06
N PHE A 126 -1.58 -0.22 3.73
CA PHE A 126 -2.13 1.07 3.33
C PHE A 126 -2.58 1.86 4.54
N GLY A 127 -2.69 3.16 4.36
CA GLY A 127 -3.28 4.06 5.32
C GLY A 127 -3.94 5.23 4.62
N GLU A 128 -4.84 5.90 5.31
CA GLU A 128 -5.54 7.06 4.78
C GLU A 128 -5.90 8.04 5.87
N GLU A 129 -5.94 9.32 5.52
CA GLU A 129 -6.40 10.39 6.38
C GLU A 129 -7.34 11.27 5.56
N LEU A 130 -8.63 11.01 5.66
CA LEU A 130 -9.62 11.63 4.78
C LEU A 130 -9.75 13.14 5.02
N VAL A 131 -9.64 13.56 6.27
CA VAL A 131 -9.67 14.99 6.61
C VAL A 131 -8.41 15.70 6.12
N GLY A 132 -7.25 15.02 6.17
CA GLY A 132 -5.99 15.54 5.69
C GLY A 132 -5.74 15.38 4.19
N GLY A 133 -6.65 14.73 3.45
CA GLY A 133 -6.54 14.54 2.00
C GLY A 133 -5.53 13.48 1.55
N ARG A 134 -5.22 12.49 2.42
CA ARG A 134 -4.20 11.47 2.12
C ARG A 134 -4.75 10.06 2.09
#